data_be694c7a40ea9a83206888d02fa2f492
#
_entry.id   be694c7a40ea9a83206888d02fa2f492
#
_cell.length_a   1.000
_cell.length_b   1.000
_cell.length_c   1.000
_cell.angle_alpha   90.00
_cell.angle_beta   90.00
_cell.angle_gamma   90.00
#
_symmetry.space_group_name_H-M   'P 1'
#
loop_
_entity.id
_entity.type
_entity.pdbx_description
1 polymer ?
#
loop_
_entity_poly.entity_id
_entity_poly.type
_entity_poly.pdbx_seq_one_letter_code
_entity_poly.pdbx_strand_id
1 'polypeptide(L)'
;YGEYLPTYGGDMTPTWEDGASSTARETAMNRESAARLTRTEILWSMLSPESDYPARELAEAWKNVLLFSEHTWGASASGPDPYSQFTKDLWAGKKMYADSADVQSRRLCDEAMAGITAGEGYVQVLNTNLWPRTDVVTVAADLTGKRLLAPSGEPVAVQRLHDGGWIFLAEEVPALSSSVYRIVPAASSAKAKKSPAAPVSMIGGNVLDNGLVRVAVDPAKGTIRSLKAVGADYEYAAGEGLNDYIYSGRIAADPRGIDRVTRVEVLDDGPVAATLRIVSEAPGCNALWRDVTVYRGLGRVDIRNTVDKQDILEHESVRFVFPFNFAHPEITMDLAMSEMHPEREQ
;
A
#
# COMPACT_ATOMS: atom_id res chain seq x y z
N TYR A 1 -32.83 -9.71 -27.51
CA TYR A 1 -32.40 -10.92 -26.79
C TYR A 1 -32.02 -10.60 -25.33
N GLY A 2 -31.48 -9.38 -25.01
CA GLY A 2 -31.07 -9.00 -23.65
C GLY A 2 -32.19 -8.95 -22.62
N GLU A 3 -33.43 -8.71 -23.03
CA GLU A 3 -34.60 -8.66 -22.13
C GLU A 3 -34.94 -10.01 -21.50
N TYR A 4 -34.42 -11.12 -22.05
CA TYR A 4 -34.70 -12.48 -21.59
C TYR A 4 -33.53 -13.13 -20.85
N LEU A 5 -32.43 -12.40 -20.71
CA LEU A 5 -31.26 -12.91 -19.97
C LEU A 5 -31.37 -12.50 -18.51
N PRO A 6 -31.12 -13.43 -17.58
CA PRO A 6 -31.06 -13.08 -16.17
C PRO A 6 -29.87 -12.14 -15.92
N THR A 7 -30.05 -11.19 -15.00
CA THR A 7 -28.98 -10.34 -14.53
C THR A 7 -28.36 -11.00 -13.31
N TYR A 8 -27.05 -11.19 -13.36
CA TYR A 8 -26.26 -11.66 -12.24
C TYR A 8 -25.34 -10.55 -11.79
N GLY A 9 -25.13 -10.40 -10.47
CA GLY A 9 -24.16 -9.55 -9.84
C GLY A 9 -23.27 -10.37 -8.91
N GLY A 10 -22.12 -9.82 -8.52
CA GLY A 10 -21.23 -10.46 -7.57
C GLY A 10 -19.93 -10.97 -8.21
N ASP A 11 -19.20 -11.77 -7.43
CA ASP A 11 -17.97 -12.39 -7.88
C ASP A 11 -18.25 -13.59 -8.77
N MET A 12 -17.78 -13.54 -10.02
CA MET A 12 -17.91 -14.63 -10.99
C MET A 12 -16.61 -15.41 -11.17
N THR A 13 -15.69 -15.26 -10.24
CA THR A 13 -14.40 -15.91 -10.28
C THR A 13 -14.53 -17.44 -10.16
N PRO A 14 -13.78 -18.23 -10.94
CA PRO A 14 -13.77 -19.68 -10.81
C PRO A 14 -13.30 -20.12 -9.41
N THR A 15 -13.93 -21.13 -8.85
CA THR A 15 -13.63 -21.66 -7.52
C THR A 15 -12.28 -22.37 -7.38
N TRP A 16 -11.59 -22.63 -8.49
CA TRP A 16 -10.30 -23.33 -8.52
C TRP A 16 -9.11 -22.40 -8.81
N GLU A 17 -9.22 -21.12 -8.50
CA GLU A 17 -8.06 -20.26 -8.48
C GLU A 17 -7.09 -20.71 -7.40
N ASP A 18 -5.99 -21.29 -7.81
CA ASP A 18 -4.93 -21.71 -6.91
C ASP A 18 -3.56 -21.19 -7.39
N GLY A 19 -2.56 -21.25 -6.53
CA GLY A 19 -1.20 -20.82 -6.83
C GLY A 19 -0.89 -19.35 -6.58
N ALA A 20 -1.86 -18.44 -6.48
CA ALA A 20 -1.62 -17.03 -6.22
C ALA A 20 -0.90 -16.79 -4.88
N SER A 21 -1.24 -17.55 -3.85
CA SER A 21 -0.59 -17.49 -2.54
C SER A 21 0.85 -18.02 -2.56
N SER A 22 1.16 -19.00 -3.43
CA SER A 22 2.53 -19.52 -3.62
C SER A 22 3.44 -18.56 -4.39
N THR A 23 2.87 -17.53 -5.00
CA THR A 23 3.56 -16.54 -5.83
C THR A 23 3.22 -15.12 -5.40
N ALA A 24 3.16 -14.91 -4.11
CA ALA A 24 2.75 -13.65 -3.50
C ALA A 24 3.52 -12.43 -4.05
N ARG A 25 4.82 -12.59 -4.36
CA ARG A 25 5.65 -11.52 -4.93
C ARG A 25 5.18 -11.13 -6.32
N GLU A 26 5.01 -12.10 -7.20
CA GLU A 26 4.58 -11.89 -8.59
C GLU A 26 3.14 -11.39 -8.63
N THR A 27 2.29 -11.91 -7.76
CA THR A 27 0.90 -11.44 -7.59
C THR A 27 0.85 -9.98 -7.16
N ALA A 28 1.64 -9.58 -6.16
CA ALA A 28 1.74 -8.18 -5.73
C ALA A 28 2.25 -7.28 -6.88
N MET A 29 3.29 -7.70 -7.59
CA MET A 29 3.85 -6.98 -8.74
C MET A 29 2.82 -6.82 -9.87
N ASN A 30 2.04 -7.86 -10.16
CA ASN A 30 0.98 -7.80 -11.16
C ASN A 30 -0.15 -6.83 -10.77
N ARG A 31 -0.57 -6.84 -9.50
CA ARG A 31 -1.58 -5.89 -8.98
C ARG A 31 -1.07 -4.45 -9.02
N GLU A 32 0.18 -4.21 -8.67
CA GLU A 32 0.79 -2.88 -8.80
C GLU A 32 0.85 -2.42 -10.25
N SER A 33 1.16 -3.35 -11.18
CA SER A 33 1.19 -3.05 -12.61
C SER A 33 -0.18 -2.67 -13.14
N ALA A 34 -1.23 -3.38 -12.75
CA ALA A 34 -2.61 -3.05 -13.10
C ALA A 34 -3.01 -1.65 -12.58
N ALA A 35 -2.75 -1.36 -11.31
CA ALA A 35 -3.01 -0.04 -10.72
C ALA A 35 -2.19 1.07 -11.39
N ARG A 36 -0.95 0.77 -11.79
CA ARG A 36 -0.09 1.71 -12.51
C ARG A 36 -0.61 1.97 -13.93
N LEU A 37 -1.05 0.94 -14.64
CA LEU A 37 -1.62 1.08 -15.98
C LEU A 37 -2.87 1.95 -15.96
N THR A 38 -3.79 1.74 -15.03
CA THR A 38 -4.96 2.60 -14.88
C THR A 38 -4.58 4.07 -14.72
N ARG A 39 -3.61 4.39 -13.85
CA ARG A 39 -3.12 5.76 -13.71
C ARG A 39 -2.43 6.28 -14.97
N THR A 40 -1.69 5.42 -15.64
CA THR A 40 -0.94 5.77 -16.86
C THR A 40 -1.88 6.15 -17.99
N GLU A 41 -2.98 5.42 -18.18
CA GLU A 41 -4.02 5.78 -19.17
C GLU A 41 -4.62 7.16 -18.89
N ILE A 42 -4.90 7.45 -17.60
CA ILE A 42 -5.39 8.76 -17.19
C ILE A 42 -4.33 9.85 -17.47
N LEU A 43 -3.07 9.60 -17.13
CA LEU A 43 -1.98 10.54 -17.37
C LEU A 43 -1.82 10.84 -18.87
N TRP A 44 -1.78 9.81 -19.72
CA TRP A 44 -1.72 10.00 -21.18
C TRP A 44 -2.92 10.81 -21.69
N SER A 45 -4.12 10.51 -21.21
CA SER A 45 -5.34 11.23 -21.61
C SER A 45 -5.36 12.69 -21.13
N MET A 46 -4.74 13.01 -19.99
CA MET A 46 -4.66 14.38 -19.45
C MET A 46 -3.58 15.24 -20.11
N LEU A 47 -2.48 14.61 -20.54
CA LEU A 47 -1.21 15.32 -20.75
C LEU A 47 -0.74 15.28 -22.20
N SER A 48 -1.28 14.40 -23.03
CA SER A 48 -0.83 14.19 -24.40
C SER A 48 -1.97 14.38 -25.40
N PRO A 49 -1.66 14.81 -26.63
CA PRO A 49 -2.63 14.77 -27.73
C PRO A 49 -3.09 13.34 -28.00
N GLU A 50 -4.33 13.17 -28.49
CA GLU A 50 -4.89 11.87 -28.84
C GLU A 50 -4.01 11.08 -29.82
N SER A 51 -3.35 11.79 -30.75
CA SER A 51 -2.44 11.19 -31.74
C SER A 51 -1.26 10.44 -31.12
N ASP A 52 -0.86 10.79 -29.91
CA ASP A 52 0.33 10.28 -29.24
C ASP A 52 -0.01 9.21 -28.18
N TYR A 53 -1.32 8.96 -27.97
CA TYR A 53 -1.79 7.99 -27.02
C TYR A 53 -1.34 6.56 -27.39
N PRO A 54 -0.55 5.86 -26.54
CA PRO A 54 0.09 4.58 -26.88
C PRO A 54 -0.87 3.39 -26.70
N ALA A 55 -1.98 3.39 -27.42
CA ALA A 55 -3.07 2.40 -27.25
C ALA A 55 -2.58 0.96 -27.40
N ARG A 56 -1.68 0.70 -28.35
CA ARG A 56 -1.17 -0.65 -28.62
C ARG A 56 -0.25 -1.11 -27.49
N GLU A 57 0.65 -0.26 -27.02
CA GLU A 57 1.60 -0.57 -25.96
C GLU A 57 0.86 -0.79 -24.62
N LEU A 58 -0.17 0.01 -24.34
CA LEU A 58 -1.05 -0.18 -23.18
C LEU A 58 -1.80 -1.52 -23.26
N ALA A 59 -2.36 -1.85 -24.43
CA ALA A 59 -3.05 -3.13 -24.64
C ALA A 59 -2.11 -4.33 -24.43
N GLU A 60 -0.87 -4.28 -24.89
CA GLU A 60 0.12 -5.34 -24.66
C GLU A 60 0.52 -5.45 -23.18
N ALA A 61 0.64 -4.35 -22.46
CA ALA A 61 0.91 -4.36 -21.03
C ALA A 61 -0.27 -4.96 -20.24
N TRP A 62 -1.50 -4.56 -20.56
CA TRP A 62 -2.72 -5.16 -20.00
C TRP A 62 -2.86 -6.65 -20.30
N LYS A 63 -2.51 -7.07 -21.51
CA LYS A 63 -2.50 -8.49 -21.87
C LYS A 63 -1.59 -9.30 -20.95
N ASN A 64 -0.41 -8.80 -20.60
CA ASN A 64 0.49 -9.46 -19.65
C ASN A 64 -0.13 -9.55 -18.25
N VAL A 65 -0.80 -8.49 -17.77
CA VAL A 65 -1.55 -8.50 -16.49
C VAL A 65 -2.62 -9.59 -16.50
N LEU A 66 -3.40 -9.68 -17.58
CA LEU A 66 -4.49 -10.66 -17.71
C LEU A 66 -3.98 -12.09 -17.81
N LEU A 67 -2.90 -12.32 -18.58
CA LEU A 67 -2.30 -13.66 -18.72
C LEU A 67 -1.64 -14.14 -17.43
N PHE A 68 -1.13 -13.24 -16.60
CA PHE A 68 -0.69 -13.60 -15.26
C PHE A 68 -1.88 -13.99 -14.38
N SER A 69 -2.97 -13.25 -14.43
CA SER A 69 -4.17 -13.47 -13.60
C SER A 69 -5.04 -14.63 -14.08
N GLU A 70 -4.64 -15.32 -15.14
CA GLU A 70 -5.34 -16.50 -15.63
C GLU A 70 -5.25 -17.64 -14.59
N HIS A 71 -6.32 -18.44 -14.45
CA HIS A 71 -6.55 -19.38 -13.35
C HIS A 71 -5.59 -20.58 -13.24
N THR A 72 -4.83 -20.91 -14.28
CA THR A 72 -3.93 -22.08 -14.29
C THR A 72 -2.59 -21.86 -13.63
N TRP A 73 -2.51 -20.89 -12.74
CA TRP A 73 -1.31 -20.58 -11.99
C TRP A 73 -0.94 -21.73 -11.06
N GLY A 74 0.25 -22.26 -11.18
CA GLY A 74 0.76 -23.29 -10.30
C GLY A 74 0.60 -24.71 -10.82
N ALA A 75 -0.27 -24.99 -11.75
CA ALA A 75 -0.59 -26.31 -12.29
C ALA A 75 -0.80 -27.42 -11.26
N SER A 76 -1.38 -28.54 -11.67
CA SER A 76 -1.64 -29.70 -10.81
C SER A 76 -0.36 -30.34 -10.20
N ALA A 77 0.78 -30.18 -10.87
CA ALA A 77 2.06 -30.72 -10.40
C ALA A 77 2.71 -29.89 -9.27
N SER A 78 2.33 -28.62 -9.07
CA SER A 78 2.97 -27.74 -8.10
C SER A 78 2.75 -28.19 -6.64
N GLY A 79 1.64 -28.86 -6.34
CA GLY A 79 1.38 -29.45 -5.03
C GLY A 79 2.23 -30.70 -4.75
N PRO A 80 2.11 -31.77 -5.56
CA PRO A 80 2.81 -33.04 -5.31
C PRO A 80 4.30 -33.01 -5.65
N ASP A 81 4.73 -32.19 -6.62
CA ASP A 81 6.14 -32.13 -7.09
C ASP A 81 6.58 -30.70 -7.43
N PRO A 82 6.67 -29.81 -6.43
CA PRO A 82 6.99 -28.39 -6.64
C PRO A 82 8.41 -28.16 -7.20
N TYR A 83 9.31 -29.11 -7.02
CA TYR A 83 10.71 -28.99 -7.46
C TYR A 83 11.00 -29.62 -8.82
N SER A 84 10.01 -30.25 -9.47
CA SER A 84 10.18 -30.80 -10.81
C SER A 84 10.55 -29.70 -11.83
N GLN A 85 11.26 -30.09 -12.89
CA GLN A 85 11.60 -29.15 -13.96
C GLN A 85 10.34 -28.60 -14.63
N PHE A 86 9.32 -29.45 -14.80
CA PHE A 86 8.02 -29.03 -15.35
C PHE A 86 7.37 -27.90 -14.54
N THR A 87 7.31 -28.03 -13.20
CA THR A 87 6.75 -26.98 -12.33
C THR A 87 7.57 -25.70 -12.39
N LYS A 88 8.90 -25.81 -12.38
CA LYS A 88 9.79 -24.65 -12.48
C LYS A 88 9.65 -23.92 -13.80
N ASP A 89 9.55 -24.64 -14.92
CA ASP A 89 9.37 -24.05 -16.25
C ASP A 89 8.01 -23.35 -16.37
N LEU A 90 6.95 -23.95 -15.81
CA LEU A 90 5.65 -23.34 -15.75
C LEU A 90 5.65 -22.03 -14.96
N TRP A 91 6.23 -22.06 -13.77
CA TRP A 91 6.33 -20.86 -12.93
C TRP A 91 7.18 -19.77 -13.57
N ALA A 92 8.28 -20.14 -14.22
CA ALA A 92 9.10 -19.20 -14.98
C ALA A 92 8.31 -18.53 -16.11
N GLY A 93 7.48 -19.30 -16.82
CA GLY A 93 6.60 -18.78 -17.87
C GLY A 93 5.54 -17.81 -17.33
N LYS A 94 4.89 -18.16 -16.22
CA LYS A 94 3.90 -17.27 -15.58
C LYS A 94 4.54 -16.01 -14.99
N LYS A 95 5.69 -16.16 -14.32
CA LYS A 95 6.46 -15.03 -13.79
C LYS A 95 6.81 -14.01 -14.88
N MET A 96 7.15 -14.48 -16.07
CA MET A 96 7.51 -13.62 -17.21
C MET A 96 6.39 -12.63 -17.56
N TYR A 97 5.12 -13.00 -17.42
CA TYR A 97 4.00 -12.08 -17.63
C TYR A 97 3.98 -10.95 -16.59
N ALA A 98 4.16 -11.27 -15.31
CA ALA A 98 4.23 -10.25 -14.26
C ALA A 98 5.44 -9.32 -14.44
N ASP A 99 6.61 -9.87 -14.73
CA ASP A 99 7.83 -9.09 -15.00
C ASP A 99 7.63 -8.17 -16.22
N SER A 100 7.01 -8.67 -17.28
CA SER A 100 6.72 -7.87 -18.50
C SER A 100 5.74 -6.74 -18.21
N ALA A 101 4.67 -7.04 -17.48
CA ALA A 101 3.68 -6.04 -17.07
C ALA A 101 4.32 -4.93 -16.22
N ASP A 102 5.21 -5.29 -15.27
CA ASP A 102 5.90 -4.31 -14.42
C ASP A 102 6.81 -3.40 -15.24
N VAL A 103 7.65 -3.96 -16.09
CA VAL A 103 8.56 -3.19 -16.95
C VAL A 103 7.79 -2.27 -17.90
N GLN A 104 6.78 -2.80 -18.58
CA GLN A 104 6.00 -2.04 -19.55
C GLN A 104 5.19 -0.93 -18.89
N SER A 105 4.52 -1.21 -17.78
CA SER A 105 3.71 -0.21 -17.08
C SER A 105 4.58 0.92 -16.48
N ARG A 106 5.79 0.61 -15.98
CA ARG A 106 6.74 1.64 -15.52
C ARG A 106 7.17 2.52 -16.68
N ARG A 107 7.64 1.93 -17.77
CA ARG A 107 8.07 2.67 -18.96
C ARG A 107 6.97 3.61 -19.47
N LEU A 108 5.75 3.10 -19.65
CA LEU A 108 4.62 3.90 -20.14
C LEU A 108 4.23 5.03 -19.17
N CYS A 109 4.35 4.80 -17.85
CA CYS A 109 4.13 5.84 -16.86
C CYS A 109 5.22 6.92 -16.92
N ASP A 110 6.48 6.52 -17.03
CA ASP A 110 7.62 7.44 -17.12
C ASP A 110 7.54 8.27 -18.41
N GLU A 111 7.15 7.66 -19.53
CA GLU A 111 6.92 8.36 -20.81
C GLU A 111 5.78 9.38 -20.72
N ALA A 112 4.65 9.04 -20.05
CA ALA A 112 3.57 9.99 -19.81
C ALA A 112 4.03 11.20 -18.98
N MET A 113 4.96 10.98 -18.06
CA MET A 113 5.49 12.02 -17.17
C MET A 113 6.63 12.82 -17.79
N ALA A 114 7.29 12.34 -18.84
CA ALA A 114 8.48 12.98 -19.42
C ALA A 114 8.23 14.39 -19.97
N GLY A 115 7.00 14.67 -20.39
CA GLY A 115 6.60 16.00 -20.93
C GLY A 115 6.26 17.04 -19.87
N ILE A 116 6.21 16.68 -18.58
CA ILE A 116 5.69 17.54 -17.51
C ILE A 116 6.71 17.80 -16.39
N THR A 117 7.96 17.84 -16.69
CA THR A 117 8.93 18.18 -15.65
C THR A 117 8.85 19.68 -15.34
N ALA A 118 8.50 20.00 -14.11
CA ALA A 118 8.55 21.36 -13.57
C ALA A 118 9.97 21.97 -13.57
N GLY A 119 10.97 21.22 -14.06
CA GLY A 119 12.37 21.57 -14.11
C GLY A 119 13.14 21.30 -12.82
N GLU A 120 14.45 21.51 -12.84
CA GLU A 120 15.27 21.39 -11.65
C GLU A 120 14.80 22.35 -10.55
N GLY A 121 14.78 21.90 -9.31
CA GLY A 121 14.36 22.69 -8.17
C GLY A 121 12.86 22.71 -7.91
N TYR A 122 12.09 21.83 -8.57
CA TYR A 122 10.67 21.69 -8.33
C TYR A 122 10.27 20.24 -8.07
N VAL A 123 9.16 20.07 -7.35
CA VAL A 123 8.42 18.82 -7.20
C VAL A 123 7.00 19.07 -7.73
N GLN A 124 6.60 18.34 -8.75
CA GLN A 124 5.25 18.39 -9.27
C GLN A 124 4.47 17.17 -8.80
N VAL A 125 3.33 17.41 -8.18
CA VAL A 125 2.42 16.37 -7.68
C VAL A 125 1.19 16.37 -8.57
N LEU A 126 0.92 15.25 -9.23
CA LEU A 126 -0.26 15.07 -10.08
C LEU A 126 -1.33 14.30 -9.33
N ASN A 127 -2.56 14.73 -9.48
CA ASN A 127 -3.75 14.06 -8.99
C ASN A 127 -4.57 13.54 -10.17
N THR A 128 -4.63 12.23 -10.31
CA THR A 128 -5.43 11.56 -11.35
C THR A 128 -6.86 11.26 -10.92
N ASN A 129 -7.24 11.60 -9.68
CA ASN A 129 -8.60 11.41 -9.18
C ASN A 129 -9.54 12.54 -9.61
N LEU A 130 -10.84 12.26 -9.59
CA LEU A 130 -11.91 13.20 -9.91
C LEU A 130 -12.28 14.16 -8.76
N TRP A 131 -11.51 14.12 -7.66
CA TRP A 131 -11.71 14.99 -6.49
C TRP A 131 -10.38 15.53 -5.97
N PRO A 132 -10.36 16.68 -5.28
CA PRO A 132 -9.15 17.19 -4.64
C PRO A 132 -8.61 16.18 -3.63
N ARG A 133 -7.28 16.07 -3.53
CA ARG A 133 -6.65 15.08 -2.65
C ARG A 133 -5.57 15.70 -1.78
N THR A 134 -5.60 15.33 -0.50
CA THR A 134 -4.51 15.55 0.45
C THR A 134 -3.87 14.21 0.77
N ASP A 135 -2.58 14.05 0.47
CA ASP A 135 -1.87 12.79 0.75
C ASP A 135 -0.36 13.00 0.92
N VAL A 136 0.29 11.98 1.47
CA VAL A 136 1.75 11.94 1.63
C VAL A 136 2.42 11.66 0.30
N VAL A 137 3.43 12.45 -0.01
CA VAL A 137 4.23 12.34 -1.24
C VAL A 137 5.67 12.00 -0.88
N THR A 138 6.20 10.96 -1.52
CA THR A 138 7.63 10.62 -1.46
C THR A 138 8.38 11.40 -2.53
N VAL A 139 9.51 12.01 -2.14
CA VAL A 139 10.36 12.81 -3.01
C VAL A 139 11.68 12.09 -3.26
N ALA A 140 12.01 11.88 -4.53
CA ALA A 140 13.28 11.26 -4.92
C ALA A 140 14.49 12.20 -4.76
N ALA A 141 14.27 13.53 -4.78
CA ALA A 141 15.34 14.52 -4.63
C ALA A 141 15.83 14.60 -3.18
N ASP A 142 17.14 14.77 -2.99
CA ASP A 142 17.71 15.07 -1.67
C ASP A 142 17.33 16.49 -1.23
N LEU A 143 16.63 16.58 -0.11
CA LEU A 143 16.20 17.83 0.51
C LEU A 143 17.10 18.28 1.68
N THR A 144 18.27 17.67 1.88
CA THR A 144 19.23 18.07 2.90
C THR A 144 19.65 19.54 2.72
N GLY A 145 19.48 20.36 3.76
CA GLY A 145 19.77 21.80 3.69
C GLY A 145 18.87 22.61 2.78
N LYS A 146 17.71 22.06 2.40
CA LYS A 146 16.72 22.71 1.53
C LYS A 146 15.37 22.83 2.24
N ARG A 147 14.50 23.64 1.69
CA ARG A 147 13.09 23.78 2.09
C ARG A 147 12.21 23.58 0.88
N LEU A 148 11.02 23.07 1.12
CA LEU A 148 9.96 22.95 0.13
C LEU A 148 8.95 24.09 0.35
N LEU A 149 8.57 24.76 -0.71
CA LEU A 149 7.53 25.79 -0.68
C LEU A 149 6.32 25.31 -1.48
N ALA A 150 5.12 25.45 -0.91
CA ALA A 150 3.86 25.21 -1.58
C ALA A 150 3.64 26.16 -2.76
N PRO A 151 2.65 25.92 -3.63
CA PRO A 151 2.25 26.86 -4.69
C PRO A 151 1.92 28.27 -4.17
N SER A 152 1.44 28.40 -2.94
CA SER A 152 1.20 29.67 -2.25
C SER A 152 2.48 30.41 -1.84
N GLY A 153 3.64 29.75 -1.90
CA GLY A 153 4.92 30.27 -1.41
C GLY A 153 5.19 30.00 0.08
N GLU A 154 4.24 29.40 0.81
CA GLU A 154 4.43 29.05 2.21
C GLU A 154 5.31 27.80 2.36
N PRO A 155 6.14 27.73 3.44
CA PRO A 155 6.96 26.56 3.72
C PRO A 155 6.11 25.32 4.04
N VAL A 156 6.49 24.19 3.43
CA VAL A 156 5.92 22.87 3.70
C VAL A 156 6.85 22.08 4.61
N ALA A 157 6.30 21.40 5.59
CA ALA A 157 7.07 20.48 6.43
C ALA A 157 7.56 19.30 5.59
N VAL A 158 8.86 19.01 5.65
CA VAL A 158 9.47 17.83 5.02
C VAL A 158 10.12 16.99 6.09
N GLN A 159 10.16 15.69 5.86
CA GLN A 159 10.76 14.72 6.77
C GLN A 159 11.61 13.72 6.00
N ARG A 160 12.80 13.45 6.52
CA ARG A 160 13.60 12.32 6.09
C ARG A 160 13.20 11.10 6.91
N LEU A 161 12.89 10.00 6.23
CA LEU A 161 12.57 8.73 6.87
C LEU A 161 13.83 7.94 7.21
N HIS A 162 13.68 6.92 8.07
CA HIS A 162 14.74 6.00 8.46
C HIS A 162 15.41 5.27 7.28
N ASP A 163 14.67 5.04 6.19
CA ASP A 163 15.16 4.42 4.94
C ASP A 163 15.91 5.41 4.02
N GLY A 164 15.97 6.68 4.41
CA GLY A 164 16.62 7.76 3.66
C GLY A 164 15.71 8.52 2.70
N GLY A 165 14.49 8.05 2.46
CA GLY A 165 13.49 8.74 1.65
C GLY A 165 13.04 10.06 2.28
N TRP A 166 12.58 11.00 1.45
CA TRP A 166 11.98 12.25 1.88
C TRP A 166 10.48 12.24 1.63
N ILE A 167 9.71 12.73 2.60
CA ILE A 167 8.26 12.84 2.48
C ILE A 167 7.77 14.23 2.87
N PHE A 168 6.61 14.60 2.34
CA PHE A 168 5.82 15.75 2.75
C PHE A 168 4.33 15.48 2.55
N LEU A 169 3.46 16.28 3.16
CA LEU A 169 2.02 16.24 2.91
C LEU A 169 1.70 17.24 1.78
N ALA A 170 1.17 16.73 0.66
CA ALA A 170 0.61 17.56 -0.41
C ALA A 170 -0.87 17.80 -0.11
N GLU A 171 -1.24 19.03 0.16
CA GLU A 171 -2.59 19.40 0.56
C GLU A 171 -3.40 19.88 -0.63
N GLU A 172 -4.67 19.44 -0.71
CA GLU A 172 -5.68 19.94 -1.64
C GLU A 172 -5.22 20.01 -3.10
N VAL A 173 -4.48 18.97 -3.56
CA VAL A 173 -4.09 18.88 -4.98
C VAL A 173 -5.37 18.75 -5.81
N PRO A 174 -5.67 19.68 -6.74
CA PRO A 174 -6.96 19.70 -7.43
C PRO A 174 -7.21 18.43 -8.27
N ALA A 175 -8.48 18.11 -8.49
CA ALA A 175 -8.90 16.98 -9.33
C ALA A 175 -8.33 17.09 -10.75
N LEU A 176 -7.88 15.98 -11.32
CA LEU A 176 -7.31 15.90 -12.69
C LEU A 176 -6.32 17.03 -12.99
N SER A 177 -5.46 17.35 -12.04
CA SER A 177 -4.56 18.51 -12.12
C SER A 177 -3.26 18.24 -11.38
N SER A 178 -2.44 19.28 -11.21
CA SER A 178 -1.19 19.20 -10.47
C SER A 178 -0.97 20.40 -9.56
N SER A 179 -0.14 20.19 -8.53
CA SER A 179 0.44 21.25 -7.71
C SER A 179 1.95 21.24 -7.83
N VAL A 180 2.57 22.41 -7.97
CA VAL A 180 4.02 22.56 -8.14
C VAL A 180 4.63 23.15 -6.88
N TYR A 181 5.52 22.42 -6.27
CA TYR A 181 6.27 22.79 -5.08
C TYR A 181 7.69 23.18 -5.46
N ARG A 182 8.21 24.25 -4.85
CA ARG A 182 9.54 24.77 -5.17
C ARG A 182 10.57 24.40 -4.10
N ILE A 183 11.66 23.78 -4.51
CA ILE A 183 12.80 23.50 -3.66
C ILE A 183 13.72 24.72 -3.62
N VAL A 184 14.01 25.25 -2.42
CA VAL A 184 14.87 26.39 -2.22
C VAL A 184 15.92 26.07 -1.13
N PRO A 185 17.10 26.69 -1.16
CA PRO A 185 18.08 26.57 -0.08
C PRO A 185 17.46 26.95 1.27
N ALA A 186 17.79 26.23 2.33
CA ALA A 186 17.48 26.69 3.68
C ALA A 186 18.23 28.02 3.91
N ALA A 187 17.51 29.11 4.18
CA ALA A 187 18.15 30.40 4.42
C ALA A 187 19.08 30.27 5.65
N SER A 188 20.33 30.68 5.51
CA SER A 188 21.19 30.93 6.66
C SER A 188 20.49 32.00 7.53
N SER A 189 20.42 31.75 8.83
CA SER A 189 19.61 32.41 9.83
C SER A 189 19.80 33.93 9.91
N ALA A 190 19.16 34.68 9.02
CA ALA A 190 18.97 36.11 9.22
C ALA A 190 17.49 36.43 8.91
N LYS A 191 16.69 36.56 9.97
CA LYS A 191 15.27 36.92 9.97
C LYS A 191 14.29 35.91 9.32
N ALA A 192 14.39 34.62 9.65
CA ALA A 192 13.26 33.73 9.48
C ALA A 192 12.13 34.23 10.40
N LYS A 193 10.97 34.60 9.84
CA LYS A 193 9.70 34.55 10.58
C LYS A 193 9.71 33.21 11.34
N LYS A 194 9.44 33.25 12.65
CA LYS A 194 9.47 32.08 13.54
C LYS A 194 9.06 30.84 12.77
N SER A 195 10.00 29.88 12.60
CA SER A 195 9.67 28.52 12.20
C SER A 195 8.49 28.07 13.07
N PRO A 196 7.46 27.45 12.54
CA PRO A 196 6.42 26.88 13.41
C PRO A 196 7.12 26.13 14.53
N ALA A 197 6.60 26.21 15.76
CA ALA A 197 7.15 25.52 16.91
C ALA A 197 7.48 24.08 16.50
N ALA A 198 8.62 23.56 16.98
CA ALA A 198 9.01 22.18 16.67
C ALA A 198 7.79 21.29 16.87
N PRO A 199 7.43 20.46 15.89
CA PRO A 199 6.22 19.65 16.00
C PRO A 199 6.31 18.79 17.26
N VAL A 200 5.23 18.77 18.04
CA VAL A 200 5.11 17.86 19.18
C VAL A 200 5.25 16.45 18.64
N SER A 201 6.05 15.61 19.31
CA SER A 201 6.18 14.19 18.98
C SER A 201 4.78 13.56 18.91
N MET A 202 4.55 12.74 17.89
CA MET A 202 3.34 11.95 17.77
C MET A 202 3.45 10.61 18.52
N ILE A 203 4.56 10.35 19.20
CA ILE A 203 4.83 9.09 19.91
C ILE A 203 4.93 9.35 21.42
N GLY A 204 4.17 8.56 22.20
CA GLY A 204 4.25 8.50 23.65
C GLY A 204 4.33 7.03 24.11
N GLY A 205 5.56 6.49 24.28
CA GLY A 205 5.74 5.06 24.54
C GLY A 205 5.26 4.19 23.38
N ASN A 206 4.27 3.32 23.63
CA ASN A 206 3.66 2.47 22.60
C ASN A 206 2.38 3.09 22.01
N VAL A 207 2.20 4.40 22.07
CA VAL A 207 1.03 5.11 21.56
C VAL A 207 1.46 6.10 20.49
N LEU A 208 0.76 6.07 19.37
CA LEU A 208 0.82 7.05 18.30
C LEU A 208 -0.43 7.95 18.41
N ASP A 209 -0.24 9.27 18.34
CA ASP A 209 -1.32 10.24 18.40
C ASP A 209 -0.98 11.45 17.53
N ASN A 210 -1.72 11.65 16.46
CA ASN A 210 -1.53 12.75 15.53
C ASN A 210 -2.55 13.88 15.68
N GLY A 211 -3.41 13.80 16.72
CA GLY A 211 -4.48 14.74 16.97
C GLY A 211 -5.80 14.44 16.22
N LEU A 212 -5.80 13.46 15.31
CA LEU A 212 -7.00 13.00 14.58
C LEU A 212 -7.31 11.55 14.89
N VAL A 213 -6.27 10.70 14.97
CA VAL A 213 -6.38 9.30 15.37
C VAL A 213 -5.38 9.01 16.47
N ARG A 214 -5.76 8.12 17.37
CA ARG A 214 -4.91 7.59 18.43
C ARG A 214 -4.85 6.07 18.35
N VAL A 215 -3.63 5.54 18.32
CA VAL A 215 -3.34 4.10 18.17
C VAL A 215 -2.47 3.67 19.34
N ALA A 216 -2.87 2.62 20.08
CA ALA A 216 -2.05 2.03 21.13
C ALA A 216 -1.67 0.59 20.74
N VAL A 217 -0.36 0.33 20.70
CA VAL A 217 0.20 -1.01 20.45
C VAL A 217 0.33 -1.76 21.77
N ASP A 218 -0.02 -3.03 21.77
CA ASP A 218 0.28 -3.95 22.87
C ASP A 218 1.74 -4.45 22.75
N PRO A 219 2.63 -4.11 23.69
CA PRO A 219 4.04 -4.50 23.59
C PRO A 219 4.30 -5.99 23.81
N ALA A 220 3.33 -6.74 24.36
CA ALA A 220 3.46 -8.18 24.57
C ALA A 220 2.94 -9.00 23.38
N LYS A 221 1.84 -8.54 22.76
CA LYS A 221 1.18 -9.22 21.63
C LYS A 221 1.57 -8.61 20.28
N GLY A 222 2.01 -7.35 20.29
CA GLY A 222 2.32 -6.60 19.07
C GLY A 222 1.09 -6.26 18.24
N THR A 223 -0.10 -6.40 18.77
CA THR A 223 -1.37 -6.01 18.14
C THR A 223 -1.69 -4.55 18.43
N ILE A 224 -2.60 -3.96 17.67
CA ILE A 224 -3.19 -2.68 17.97
C ILE A 224 -4.35 -2.91 18.95
N ARG A 225 -4.08 -2.70 20.23
CA ARG A 225 -5.06 -2.91 21.30
C ARG A 225 -6.11 -1.80 21.42
N SER A 226 -5.84 -0.63 20.85
CA SER A 226 -6.77 0.50 20.84
C SER A 226 -6.59 1.32 19.57
N LEU A 227 -7.67 1.64 18.92
CA LEU A 227 -7.77 2.54 17.78
C LEU A 227 -8.98 3.46 17.99
N LYS A 228 -8.73 4.77 18.09
CA LYS A 228 -9.78 5.78 18.31
C LYS A 228 -9.62 6.96 17.36
N ALA A 229 -10.73 7.51 16.88
CA ALA A 229 -10.75 8.87 16.37
C ALA A 229 -10.71 9.85 17.54
N VAL A 230 -9.87 10.88 17.45
CA VAL A 230 -9.76 11.89 18.52
C VAL A 230 -11.08 12.68 18.59
N GLY A 231 -11.62 12.82 19.79
CA GLY A 231 -12.91 13.46 20.03
C GLY A 231 -14.12 12.53 19.93
N ALA A 232 -13.92 11.26 19.53
CA ALA A 232 -14.96 10.24 19.59
C ALA A 232 -14.73 9.30 20.79
N ASP A 233 -15.78 8.99 21.51
CA ASP A 233 -15.75 8.02 22.62
C ASP A 233 -16.12 6.63 22.06
N TYR A 234 -15.38 6.17 21.07
CA TYR A 234 -15.58 4.86 20.47
C TYR A 234 -14.24 4.13 20.30
N GLU A 235 -14.21 2.85 20.74
CA GLU A 235 -13.07 1.98 20.56
C GLU A 235 -13.31 1.07 19.38
N TYR A 236 -12.49 1.22 18.33
CA TYR A 236 -12.59 0.41 17.12
C TYR A 236 -11.95 -0.96 17.25
N ALA A 237 -10.99 -1.14 18.15
CA ALA A 237 -10.34 -2.43 18.35
C ALA A 237 -11.15 -3.34 19.28
N ALA A 238 -11.21 -4.62 18.97
CA ALA A 238 -11.85 -5.64 19.79
C ALA A 238 -10.97 -6.87 19.97
N GLY A 239 -11.40 -7.83 20.76
CA GLY A 239 -10.75 -9.11 20.98
C GLY A 239 -9.29 -8.96 21.43
N GLU A 240 -8.38 -9.66 20.74
CA GLU A 240 -6.94 -9.64 21.01
C GLU A 240 -6.23 -8.41 20.41
N GLY A 241 -6.99 -7.54 19.73
CA GLY A 241 -6.49 -6.35 19.03
C GLY A 241 -6.40 -6.54 17.51
N LEU A 242 -6.27 -5.41 16.80
CA LEU A 242 -6.17 -5.43 15.34
C LEU A 242 -4.75 -5.82 14.90
N ASN A 243 -4.65 -6.36 13.69
CA ASN A 243 -3.41 -6.82 13.08
C ASN A 243 -2.76 -7.97 13.85
N ASP A 244 -3.57 -8.91 14.34
CA ASP A 244 -3.07 -10.11 15.00
C ASP A 244 -2.58 -11.13 13.96
N TYR A 245 -1.37 -11.65 14.17
CA TYR A 245 -0.76 -12.68 13.31
C TYR A 245 -1.25 -14.06 13.71
N ILE A 246 -1.85 -14.77 12.79
CA ILE A 246 -2.32 -16.14 12.99
C ILE A 246 -1.72 -17.05 11.92
N TYR A 247 -1.01 -18.08 12.38
CA TYR A 247 -0.47 -19.16 11.57
C TYR A 247 -1.27 -20.44 11.79
N SER A 248 -1.59 -21.14 10.73
CA SER A 248 -2.19 -22.49 10.80
C SER A 248 -1.42 -23.41 9.86
N GLY A 249 -0.99 -24.56 10.37
CA GLY A 249 -0.40 -25.64 9.57
C GLY A 249 -1.47 -26.49 8.89
N ARG A 250 -1.07 -27.64 8.37
CA ARG A 250 -1.86 -28.58 7.55
C ARG A 250 -3.23 -28.96 8.13
N ILE A 251 -3.38 -28.93 9.44
CA ILE A 251 -4.66 -29.18 10.10
C ILE A 251 -5.04 -27.85 10.75
N ALA A 252 -6.09 -27.20 10.25
CA ALA A 252 -6.61 -25.93 10.77
C ALA A 252 -6.99 -25.96 12.28
N ALA A 253 -6.72 -27.10 12.95
CA ALA A 253 -7.17 -27.38 14.31
C ALA A 253 -6.45 -26.55 15.39
N ASP A 254 -5.23 -26.05 15.15
CA ASP A 254 -4.47 -25.29 16.13
C ASP A 254 -3.88 -24.00 15.50
N PRO A 255 -4.68 -22.94 15.37
CA PRO A 255 -4.14 -21.64 14.99
C PRO A 255 -3.18 -21.15 16.09
N ARG A 256 -1.99 -20.69 15.68
CA ARG A 256 -0.95 -20.18 16.59
C ARG A 256 -0.71 -18.73 16.29
N GLY A 257 -0.67 -17.90 17.33
CA GLY A 257 -0.21 -16.52 17.24
C GLY A 257 1.32 -16.41 17.14
N ILE A 258 1.84 -15.23 17.37
CA ILE A 258 3.27 -15.00 17.52
C ILE A 258 3.81 -15.77 18.75
N ASP A 259 5.08 -16.16 18.72
CA ASP A 259 5.73 -16.74 19.89
C ASP A 259 6.05 -15.64 20.94
N ARG A 260 6.55 -14.51 20.48
CA ARG A 260 6.80 -13.33 21.33
C ARG A 260 7.07 -12.07 20.51
N VAL A 261 6.86 -10.91 21.11
CA VAL A 261 7.44 -9.64 20.67
C VAL A 261 8.86 -9.54 21.19
N THR A 262 9.83 -9.34 20.32
CA THR A 262 11.23 -9.17 20.70
C THR A 262 11.57 -7.72 20.93
N ARG A 263 10.93 -6.79 20.21
CA ARG A 263 11.21 -5.37 20.28
C ARG A 263 10.04 -4.53 19.76
N VAL A 264 9.80 -3.39 20.41
CA VAL A 264 9.02 -2.27 19.86
C VAL A 264 9.97 -1.08 19.79
N GLU A 265 10.12 -0.50 18.62
CA GLU A 265 11.05 0.60 18.37
C GLU A 265 10.40 1.72 17.56
N VAL A 266 10.89 2.93 17.77
CA VAL A 266 10.53 4.08 16.95
C VAL A 266 11.39 4.08 15.70
N LEU A 267 10.77 3.96 14.52
CA LEU A 267 11.47 4.13 13.25
C LEU A 267 11.54 5.59 12.83
N ASP A 268 10.39 6.26 12.91
CA ASP A 268 10.25 7.65 12.50
C ASP A 268 9.42 8.41 13.55
N ASP A 269 9.83 9.62 13.88
CA ASP A 269 9.06 10.57 14.69
C ASP A 269 9.40 11.98 14.23
N GLY A 270 8.64 12.48 13.28
CA GLY A 270 8.93 13.74 12.62
C GLY A 270 7.69 14.61 12.35
N PRO A 271 7.89 15.70 11.60
CA PRO A 271 6.82 16.65 11.36
C PRO A 271 5.72 16.14 10.42
N VAL A 272 5.95 15.07 9.69
CA VAL A 272 5.00 14.52 8.71
C VAL A 272 4.45 13.18 9.13
N ALA A 273 5.32 12.26 9.59
CA ALA A 273 4.95 10.89 9.95
C ALA A 273 5.62 10.44 11.23
N ALA A 274 4.97 9.53 11.94
CA ALA A 274 5.52 8.78 13.05
C ALA A 274 5.22 7.29 12.88
N THR A 275 6.22 6.45 13.08
CA THR A 275 6.15 5.00 12.88
C THR A 275 6.70 4.24 14.05
N LEU A 276 5.92 3.31 14.58
CA LEU A 276 6.36 2.27 15.50
C LEU A 276 6.56 0.97 14.72
N ARG A 277 7.70 0.31 14.91
CA ARG A 277 7.98 -1.04 14.44
C ARG A 277 7.88 -2.04 15.58
N ILE A 278 7.12 -3.09 15.35
CA ILE A 278 7.02 -4.24 16.23
C ILE A 278 7.76 -5.39 15.56
N VAL A 279 8.79 -5.92 16.22
CA VAL A 279 9.55 -7.09 15.78
C VAL A 279 9.11 -8.29 16.60
N SER A 280 8.77 -9.37 15.93
CA SER A 280 8.25 -10.58 16.57
C SER A 280 8.91 -11.83 16.03
N GLU A 281 9.02 -12.86 16.88
CA GLU A 281 9.19 -14.25 16.48
C GLU A 281 7.82 -14.87 16.30
N ALA A 282 7.63 -15.60 15.21
CA ALA A 282 6.35 -16.17 14.86
C ALA A 282 6.52 -17.47 14.05
N PRO A 283 5.60 -18.44 14.16
CA PRO A 283 5.67 -19.68 13.39
C PRO A 283 5.53 -19.39 11.87
N GLY A 284 6.17 -20.21 11.04
CA GLY A 284 6.10 -20.13 9.58
C GLY A 284 6.95 -19.02 8.94
N CYS A 285 7.71 -18.26 9.72
CA CYS A 285 8.61 -17.23 9.21
C CYS A 285 9.93 -17.18 9.99
N ASN A 286 10.96 -16.61 9.34
CA ASN A 286 12.26 -16.33 9.98
C ASN A 286 12.22 -15.02 10.76
N ALA A 287 11.39 -14.07 10.30
CA ALA A 287 11.19 -12.78 10.95
C ALA A 287 9.82 -12.20 10.58
N LEU A 288 9.25 -11.45 11.52
CA LEU A 288 8.01 -10.70 11.34
C LEU A 288 8.21 -9.27 11.84
N TRP A 289 8.00 -8.31 10.94
CA TRP A 289 7.95 -6.89 11.25
C TRP A 289 6.56 -6.34 10.96
N ARG A 290 6.03 -5.57 11.91
CA ARG A 290 4.74 -4.89 11.77
C ARG A 290 4.96 -3.41 12.05
N ASP A 291 4.86 -2.57 11.03
CA ASP A 291 5.01 -1.13 11.12
C ASP A 291 3.63 -0.48 11.20
N VAL A 292 3.45 0.38 12.18
CA VAL A 292 2.23 1.17 12.35
C VAL A 292 2.59 2.63 12.22
N THR A 293 2.00 3.32 11.26
CA THR A 293 2.33 4.71 10.92
C THR A 293 1.10 5.59 10.99
N VAL A 294 1.25 6.77 11.59
CA VAL A 294 0.29 7.86 11.53
C VAL A 294 0.91 9.08 10.87
N TYR A 295 0.09 9.91 10.26
CA TYR A 295 0.54 11.10 9.54
C TYR A 295 -0.13 12.34 10.11
N ARG A 296 0.65 13.42 10.26
CA ARG A 296 0.11 14.69 10.68
C ARG A 296 -0.86 15.23 9.63
N GLY A 297 -2.06 15.59 10.06
CA GLY A 297 -3.10 16.11 9.16
C GLY A 297 -3.95 15.06 8.45
N LEU A 298 -3.70 13.75 8.65
CA LEU A 298 -4.53 12.68 8.08
C LEU A 298 -5.18 11.83 9.17
N GLY A 299 -6.48 11.59 9.07
CA GLY A 299 -7.24 10.65 9.91
C GLY A 299 -7.02 9.20 9.46
N ARG A 300 -5.75 8.79 9.23
CA ARG A 300 -5.37 7.50 8.65
C ARG A 300 -4.28 6.82 9.48
N VAL A 301 -4.37 5.51 9.55
CA VAL A 301 -3.33 4.62 10.09
C VAL A 301 -2.91 3.66 9.01
N ASP A 302 -1.64 3.68 8.66
CA ASP A 302 -1.07 2.72 7.73
C ASP A 302 -0.40 1.58 8.51
N ILE A 303 -0.66 0.35 8.09
CA ILE A 303 -0.08 -0.85 8.66
C ILE A 303 0.69 -1.57 7.56
N ARG A 304 1.98 -1.83 7.82
CA ARG A 304 2.83 -2.61 6.93
C ARG A 304 3.30 -3.86 7.64
N ASN A 305 2.87 -5.01 7.15
CA ASN A 305 3.36 -6.30 7.62
C ASN A 305 4.42 -6.83 6.67
N THR A 306 5.59 -7.15 7.19
CA THR A 306 6.68 -7.78 6.45
C THR A 306 6.98 -9.14 7.06
N VAL A 307 6.84 -10.18 6.28
CA VAL A 307 7.06 -11.57 6.68
C VAL A 307 8.22 -12.12 5.86
N ASP A 308 9.32 -12.47 6.54
CA ASP A 308 10.38 -13.29 5.95
C ASP A 308 9.95 -14.77 6.07
N LYS A 309 9.21 -15.20 5.04
CA LYS A 309 8.50 -16.49 5.02
C LYS A 309 9.47 -17.66 4.90
N GLN A 310 9.30 -18.67 5.76
CA GLN A 310 9.99 -19.94 5.60
C GLN A 310 9.44 -20.71 4.39
N ASP A 311 10.30 -21.43 3.70
CA ASP A 311 9.92 -22.35 2.62
C ASP A 311 9.40 -23.66 3.24
N ILE A 312 8.06 -23.79 3.29
CA ILE A 312 7.35 -24.91 3.91
C ILE A 312 6.47 -25.55 2.84
N LEU A 313 6.65 -26.85 2.59
CA LEU A 313 5.91 -27.60 1.56
C LEU A 313 4.50 -28.02 2.01
N GLU A 314 4.30 -28.16 3.30
CA GLU A 314 3.01 -28.52 3.85
C GLU A 314 2.00 -27.38 3.68
N HIS A 315 0.73 -27.76 3.60
CA HIS A 315 -0.35 -26.78 3.58
C HIS A 315 -0.30 -25.89 4.82
N GLU A 316 -0.24 -24.59 4.61
CA GLU A 316 -0.22 -23.61 5.68
C GLU A 316 -1.03 -22.37 5.30
N SER A 317 -1.36 -21.58 6.31
CA SER A 317 -2.06 -20.31 6.16
C SER A 317 -1.46 -19.27 7.11
N VAL A 318 -1.17 -18.09 6.59
CA VAL A 318 -0.79 -16.91 7.37
C VAL A 318 -1.89 -15.87 7.22
N ARG A 319 -2.38 -15.37 8.35
CA ARG A 319 -3.45 -14.37 8.38
C ARG A 319 -3.07 -13.22 9.31
N PHE A 320 -3.47 -12.02 8.94
CA PHE A 320 -3.52 -10.86 9.81
C PHE A 320 -4.98 -10.54 10.10
N VAL A 321 -5.38 -10.62 11.36
CA VAL A 321 -6.78 -10.54 11.77
C VAL A 321 -7.07 -9.16 12.32
N PHE A 322 -8.22 -8.60 11.94
CA PHE A 322 -8.69 -7.26 12.32
C PHE A 322 -10.07 -7.34 12.96
N PRO A 323 -10.17 -7.73 14.23
CA PRO A 323 -11.46 -7.79 14.94
C PRO A 323 -11.92 -6.38 15.31
N PHE A 324 -12.70 -5.75 14.41
CA PHE A 324 -13.32 -4.47 14.69
C PHE A 324 -14.52 -4.59 15.60
N ASN A 325 -14.71 -3.61 16.48
CA ASN A 325 -15.80 -3.55 17.47
C ASN A 325 -17.09 -2.97 16.85
N PHE A 326 -17.66 -3.68 15.86
CA PHE A 326 -18.94 -3.32 15.28
C PHE A 326 -20.02 -4.34 15.68
N ALA A 327 -21.15 -3.87 16.21
CA ALA A 327 -22.25 -4.74 16.60
C ALA A 327 -22.91 -5.43 15.39
N HIS A 328 -23.00 -4.74 14.26
CA HIS A 328 -23.59 -5.21 13.01
C HIS A 328 -22.70 -4.76 11.85
N PRO A 329 -21.58 -5.43 11.60
CA PRO A 329 -20.68 -5.05 10.54
C PRO A 329 -21.32 -5.32 9.18
N GLU A 330 -21.24 -4.36 8.29
CA GLU A 330 -21.44 -4.56 6.86
C GLU A 330 -20.06 -4.58 6.20
N ILE A 331 -19.76 -5.68 5.54
CA ILE A 331 -18.47 -5.89 4.87
C ILE A 331 -18.70 -5.77 3.38
N THR A 332 -17.90 -4.94 2.74
CA THR A 332 -17.82 -4.83 1.29
C THR A 332 -16.40 -5.11 0.82
N MET A 333 -16.27 -5.69 -0.35
CA MET A 333 -14.99 -5.93 -1.00
C MET A 333 -14.93 -5.14 -2.29
N ASP A 334 -13.82 -4.43 -2.48
CA ASP A 334 -13.53 -3.73 -3.73
C ASP A 334 -12.99 -4.73 -4.74
N LEU A 335 -13.74 -4.95 -5.80
CA LEU A 335 -13.37 -5.73 -6.97
C LEU A 335 -13.04 -4.79 -8.13
N ALA A 336 -12.42 -5.33 -9.18
CA ALA A 336 -12.18 -4.57 -10.40
C ALA A 336 -13.50 -4.02 -10.98
N MET A 337 -13.69 -2.69 -10.92
CA MET A 337 -14.86 -1.95 -11.41
C MET A 337 -16.18 -2.25 -10.66
N SER A 338 -16.12 -2.85 -9.47
CA SER A 338 -17.31 -3.22 -8.70
C SER A 338 -17.04 -3.25 -7.20
N GLU A 339 -18.11 -3.23 -6.44
CA GLU A 339 -18.16 -3.51 -5.00
C GLU A 339 -18.98 -4.77 -4.78
N MET A 340 -18.53 -5.65 -3.92
CA MET A 340 -19.17 -6.93 -3.62
C MET A 340 -19.43 -7.08 -2.13
N HIS A 341 -20.59 -7.62 -1.78
CA HIS A 341 -20.91 -8.05 -0.42
C HIS A 341 -20.63 -9.55 -0.28
N PRO A 342 -19.60 -9.95 0.48
CA PRO A 342 -19.30 -11.37 0.72
C PRO A 342 -20.51 -12.12 1.27
N GLU A 343 -20.65 -13.40 0.93
CA GLU A 343 -21.76 -14.29 1.35
C GLU A 343 -23.14 -13.97 0.78
N ARG A 344 -23.28 -12.89 0.02
CA ARG A 344 -24.56 -12.54 -0.64
C ARG A 344 -24.43 -12.54 -2.16
N GLU A 345 -23.24 -12.24 -2.67
CA GLU A 345 -22.97 -11.98 -4.09
C GLU A 345 -21.80 -12.82 -4.60
N GLN A 346 -21.49 -13.90 -3.90
CA GLN A 346 -20.53 -14.93 -4.32
C GLN A 346 -21.21 -16.07 -5.07
#